data_bac36d649d7e34ed91cdf6de794d10ef
#
_entry.id   bac36d649d7e34ed91cdf6de794d10ef
#
_cell.length_a   1.000
_cell.length_b   1.000
_cell.length_c   1.000
_cell.angle_alpha   90.00
_cell.angle_beta   90.00
_cell.angle_gamma   90.00
#
_symmetry.space_group_name_H-M   'P 1'
#
loop_
_entity.id
_entity.type
_entity.pdbx_description
1 polymer ?
#
loop_
_entity_poly.entity_id
_entity_poly.type
_entity_poly.pdbx_seq_one_letter_code
_entity_poly.pdbx_strand_id
1 'polypeptide(L)'
;YNIDKISKMIEDLENYDQIFKRVKFSNMISKDIVHIRVDMPYPISDRDYIVQYITNKKDREASYKFKAVQNTTIPVDDNCIRLVNAAGEWYLKMVNETSTKVVYTWNGELLGDFPDWALTRAWDKQGNEMLEWLEESLEELYKD
;
A
#
# COMPACT_ATOMS: atom_id res chain seq x y z
N TYR A 1 -17.57 -6.37 -4.81
CA TYR A 1 -17.39 -5.31 -5.82
C TYR A 1 -16.77 -5.89 -7.09
N ASN A 2 -17.09 -5.26 -8.21
CA ASN A 2 -16.52 -5.56 -9.51
C ASN A 2 -15.01 -5.26 -9.51
N ILE A 3 -14.24 -6.08 -10.25
CA ILE A 3 -12.78 -5.95 -10.33
C ILE A 3 -12.33 -4.58 -10.85
N ASP A 4 -13.06 -3.96 -11.77
CA ASP A 4 -12.69 -2.64 -12.32
C ASP A 4 -12.81 -1.52 -11.28
N LYS A 5 -13.80 -1.59 -10.40
CA LYS A 5 -13.96 -0.63 -9.29
C LYS A 5 -12.78 -0.70 -8.31
N ILE A 6 -12.37 -1.92 -7.97
CA ILE A 6 -11.22 -2.14 -7.07
C ILE A 6 -9.92 -1.72 -7.74
N SER A 7 -9.74 -2.09 -9.00
CA SER A 7 -8.56 -1.72 -9.80
C SER A 7 -8.36 -0.21 -9.85
N LYS A 8 -9.41 0.55 -10.13
CA LYS A 8 -9.35 2.02 -10.17
C LYS A 8 -8.86 2.62 -8.86
N MET A 9 -9.28 2.05 -7.74
CA MET A 9 -8.86 2.54 -6.42
C MET A 9 -7.39 2.21 -6.15
N ILE A 10 -6.94 1.02 -6.49
CA ILE A 10 -5.53 0.62 -6.32
C ILE A 10 -4.60 1.39 -7.27
N GLU A 11 -5.06 1.72 -8.45
CA GLU A 11 -4.31 2.49 -9.46
C GLU A 11 -4.18 3.97 -9.10
N ASP A 12 -5.00 4.48 -8.19
CA ASP A 12 -5.02 5.88 -7.78
C ASP A 12 -3.94 6.18 -6.73
N LEU A 13 -2.70 6.06 -7.15
CA LEU A 13 -1.51 6.14 -6.28
C LEU A 13 -1.38 7.49 -5.56
N GLU A 14 -1.84 8.59 -6.15
CA GLU A 14 -1.76 9.93 -5.57
C GLU A 14 -2.72 10.14 -4.40
N ASN A 15 -3.74 9.33 -4.29
CA ASN A 15 -4.80 9.46 -3.28
C ASN A 15 -4.79 8.35 -2.23
N TYR A 16 -3.69 7.65 -2.06
CA TYR A 16 -3.56 6.62 -1.03
C TYR A 16 -3.75 7.16 0.39
N ASP A 17 -3.46 8.41 0.65
CA ASP A 17 -3.74 9.09 1.91
C ASP A 17 -5.25 9.23 2.20
N GLN A 18 -6.09 9.21 1.17
CA GLN A 18 -7.54 9.21 1.30
C GLN A 18 -8.14 7.81 1.47
N ILE A 19 -7.41 6.78 1.06
CA ILE A 19 -7.85 5.39 1.10
C ILE A 19 -7.33 4.69 2.36
N PHE A 20 -6.05 4.82 2.63
CA PHE A 20 -5.35 4.12 3.71
C PHE A 20 -5.00 5.09 4.84
N LYS A 21 -5.62 4.89 5.99
CA LYS A 21 -5.61 5.86 7.11
C LYS A 21 -4.22 6.15 7.69
N ARG A 22 -3.28 5.22 7.57
CA ARG A 22 -1.90 5.44 8.05
C ARG A 22 -1.02 6.18 7.05
N VAL A 23 -1.45 6.34 5.82
CA VAL A 23 -0.70 7.06 4.80
C VAL A 23 -0.87 8.56 5.04
N LYS A 24 0.23 9.24 5.33
CA LYS A 24 0.26 10.70 5.51
C LYS A 24 0.27 11.43 4.18
N PHE A 25 1.01 10.93 3.22
CA PHE A 25 1.00 11.41 1.85
C PHE A 25 1.42 10.31 0.88
N SER A 26 1.02 10.47 -0.37
CA SER A 26 1.49 9.68 -1.50
C SER A 26 1.71 10.61 -2.69
N ASN A 27 2.96 10.83 -3.05
CA ASN A 27 3.35 11.77 -4.10
C ASN A 27 3.97 11.02 -5.28
N MET A 28 3.42 11.20 -6.47
CA MET A 28 4.02 10.66 -7.69
C MET A 28 5.34 11.37 -7.98
N ILE A 29 6.39 10.58 -8.23
CA ILE A 29 7.70 11.08 -8.65
C ILE A 29 7.80 11.03 -10.17
N SER A 30 7.33 9.94 -10.73
CA SER A 30 7.22 9.70 -12.16
C SER A 30 6.12 8.69 -12.40
N LYS A 31 5.89 8.28 -13.64
CA LYS A 31 4.92 7.22 -13.94
C LYS A 31 5.31 5.95 -13.17
N ASP A 32 4.35 5.39 -12.45
CA ASP A 32 4.47 4.15 -11.67
C ASP A 32 5.44 4.20 -10.49
N ILE A 33 6.04 5.35 -10.18
CA ILE A 33 6.90 5.53 -9.00
C ILE A 33 6.28 6.54 -8.06
N VAL A 34 6.08 6.13 -6.82
CA VAL A 34 5.40 6.92 -5.79
C VAL A 34 6.22 6.97 -4.50
N HIS A 35 6.24 8.14 -3.87
CA HIS A 35 6.79 8.33 -2.53
C HIS A 35 5.66 8.34 -1.52
N ILE A 36 5.70 7.41 -0.58
CA ILE A 36 4.64 7.21 0.42
C ILE A 36 5.24 7.34 1.82
N ARG A 37 4.62 8.16 2.67
CA ARG A 37 4.94 8.24 4.09
C ARG A 37 3.82 7.63 4.91
N VAL A 38 4.20 6.79 5.86
CA VAL A 38 3.26 6.04 6.71
C VAL A 38 3.45 6.46 8.17
N ASP A 39 2.35 6.79 8.82
CA ASP A 39 2.29 7.07 10.24
C ASP A 39 2.45 5.78 11.04
N MET A 40 3.30 5.82 12.07
CA MET A 40 3.51 4.71 12.99
C MET A 40 3.02 5.09 14.40
N PRO A 41 2.55 4.11 15.20
CA PRO A 41 2.12 4.41 16.56
C PRO A 41 3.25 4.98 17.40
N TYR A 42 2.96 6.03 18.18
CA TYR A 42 3.91 6.59 19.13
C TYR A 42 4.43 5.50 20.10
N PRO A 43 5.73 5.44 20.44
CA PRO A 43 6.81 6.41 20.13
C PRO A 43 7.63 6.05 18.88
N ILE A 44 7.14 5.21 18.00
CA ILE A 44 7.84 4.75 16.80
C ILE A 44 7.81 5.87 15.74
N SER A 45 8.97 6.15 15.15
CA SER A 45 9.08 7.13 14.06
C SER A 45 8.30 6.68 12.83
N ASP A 46 7.85 7.63 12.03
CA ASP A 46 7.25 7.35 10.74
C ASP A 46 8.19 6.55 9.84
N ARG A 47 7.62 5.86 8.89
CA ARG A 47 8.35 5.20 7.81
C ARG A 47 7.96 5.84 6.48
N ASP A 48 8.91 5.92 5.56
CA ASP A 48 8.62 6.26 4.18
C ASP A 48 9.25 5.23 3.23
N TYR A 49 8.74 5.17 2.03
CA TYR A 49 9.31 4.35 0.97
C TYR A 49 9.00 4.96 -0.38
N ILE A 50 9.90 4.69 -1.31
CA ILE A 50 9.73 5.05 -2.71
C ILE A 50 9.64 3.73 -3.46
N VAL A 51 8.49 3.46 -4.06
CA VAL A 51 8.21 2.18 -4.71
C VAL A 51 7.81 2.38 -6.16
N GLN A 52 8.22 1.41 -6.96
CA GLN A 52 7.77 1.28 -8.34
C GLN A 52 6.70 0.21 -8.43
N TYR A 53 5.59 0.55 -9.09
CA TYR A 53 4.51 -0.37 -9.38
C TYR A 53 4.68 -1.01 -10.74
N ILE A 54 4.47 -2.31 -10.82
CA ILE A 54 4.42 -3.08 -12.06
C ILE A 54 3.03 -3.69 -12.14
N THR A 55 2.26 -3.24 -13.12
CA THR A 55 0.86 -3.63 -13.32
C THR A 55 0.77 -4.67 -14.43
N ASN A 56 0.05 -5.75 -14.14
CA ASN A 56 -0.27 -6.79 -15.13
C ASN A 56 -1.78 -7.08 -15.05
N LYS A 57 -2.51 -6.64 -16.06
CA LYS A 57 -3.98 -6.81 -16.13
C LYS A 57 -4.34 -7.81 -17.22
N LYS A 58 -5.20 -8.76 -16.86
CA LYS A 58 -5.84 -9.72 -17.75
C LYS A 58 -7.36 -9.60 -17.59
N ASP A 59 -8.14 -10.29 -18.41
CA ASP A 59 -9.61 -10.17 -18.42
C ASP A 59 -10.26 -10.40 -17.05
N ARG A 60 -9.74 -11.35 -16.26
CA ARG A 60 -10.33 -11.77 -14.99
C ARG A 60 -9.39 -11.63 -13.79
N GLU A 61 -8.22 -11.09 -13.99
CA GLU A 61 -7.17 -10.96 -12.98
C GLU A 61 -6.44 -9.64 -13.15
N ALA A 62 -5.94 -9.09 -12.04
CA ALA A 62 -5.02 -7.97 -12.05
C ALA A 62 -3.98 -8.15 -10.96
N SER A 63 -2.74 -7.83 -11.27
CA SER A 63 -1.63 -7.85 -10.33
C SER A 63 -0.95 -6.50 -10.32
N TYR A 64 -0.79 -5.94 -9.13
CA TYR A 64 -0.11 -4.67 -8.86
C TYR A 64 1.03 -4.95 -7.91
N LYS A 65 2.19 -5.28 -8.47
CA LYS A 65 3.41 -5.52 -7.68
C LYS A 65 4.12 -4.21 -7.44
N PHE A 66 4.60 -4.02 -6.23
CA PHE A 66 5.40 -2.86 -5.89
C PHE A 66 6.69 -3.27 -5.20
N LYS A 67 7.75 -2.52 -5.47
CA LYS A 67 9.07 -2.76 -4.92
C LYS A 67 9.77 -1.44 -4.66
N ALA A 68 10.45 -1.34 -3.51
CA ALA A 68 11.26 -0.18 -3.19
C ALA A 68 12.37 0.02 -4.22
N VAL A 69 12.54 1.27 -4.64
CA VAL A 69 13.62 1.70 -5.52
C VAL A 69 14.47 2.74 -4.81
N GLN A 70 15.75 2.77 -5.12
CA GLN A 70 16.63 3.79 -4.56
C GLN A 70 16.39 5.13 -5.26
N ASN A 71 16.25 6.17 -4.46
CA ASN A 71 16.19 7.54 -4.94
C ASN A 71 16.99 8.44 -4.00
N THR A 72 18.11 8.97 -4.50
CA THR A 72 19.01 9.84 -3.73
C THR A 72 18.63 11.32 -3.81
N THR A 73 17.66 11.69 -4.64
CA THR A 73 17.21 13.07 -4.83
C THR A 73 16.17 13.51 -3.81
N ILE A 74 15.46 12.56 -3.17
CA ILE A 74 14.46 12.85 -2.16
C ILE A 74 15.07 12.57 -0.79
N PRO A 75 15.32 13.61 0.02
CA PRO A 75 15.90 13.42 1.35
C PRO A 75 14.92 12.71 2.29
N VAL A 76 15.48 12.02 3.27
CA VAL A 76 14.71 11.46 4.38
C VAL A 76 14.49 12.55 5.41
N ASP A 77 13.23 12.81 5.79
CA ASP A 77 12.89 13.79 6.82
C ASP A 77 13.33 13.35 8.20
N ASP A 78 13.50 14.31 9.09
CA ASP A 78 13.72 14.05 10.52
C ASP A 78 12.53 13.25 11.08
N ASN A 79 12.82 12.35 12.02
CA ASN A 79 11.82 11.45 12.61
C ASN A 79 11.13 10.50 11.61
N CYS A 80 11.79 10.22 10.50
CA CYS A 80 11.34 9.28 9.50
C CYS A 80 12.47 8.32 9.11
N ILE A 81 12.15 7.06 8.92
CA ILE A 81 13.10 6.04 8.46
C ILE A 81 12.68 5.54 7.09
N ARG A 82 13.60 5.60 6.13
CA ARG A 82 13.35 5.09 4.79
C ARG A 82 13.49 3.59 4.71
N LEU A 83 12.41 2.92 4.28
CA LEU A 83 12.40 1.48 4.02
C LEU A 83 13.00 1.21 2.63
N VAL A 84 14.10 0.48 2.59
CA VAL A 84 14.84 0.20 1.35
C VAL A 84 14.52 -1.17 0.75
N ASN A 85 13.88 -2.06 1.50
CA ASN A 85 13.53 -3.42 1.11
C ASN A 85 12.02 -3.71 1.13
N ALA A 86 11.20 -2.66 0.97
CA ALA A 86 9.75 -2.83 0.89
C ALA A 86 9.34 -3.44 -0.46
N ALA A 87 8.49 -4.44 -0.42
CA ALA A 87 7.92 -5.05 -1.61
C ALA A 87 6.54 -5.65 -1.27
N GLY A 88 5.68 -5.77 -2.26
CA GLY A 88 4.39 -6.39 -2.04
C GLY A 88 3.57 -6.50 -3.33
N GLU A 89 2.34 -6.91 -3.16
CA GLU A 89 1.42 -7.12 -4.27
C GLU A 89 -0.03 -6.93 -3.83
N TRP A 90 -0.80 -6.26 -4.65
CA TRP A 90 -2.25 -6.38 -4.70
C TRP A 90 -2.60 -7.35 -5.83
N TYR A 91 -3.20 -8.47 -5.49
CA TYR A 91 -3.67 -9.44 -6.47
C TYR A 91 -5.19 -9.52 -6.43
N LEU A 92 -5.80 -9.32 -7.60
CA LEU A 92 -7.24 -9.33 -7.78
C LEU A 92 -7.63 -10.48 -8.71
N LYS A 93 -8.63 -11.25 -8.30
CA LYS A 93 -9.21 -12.30 -9.13
C LYS A 93 -10.73 -12.19 -9.14
N MET A 94 -11.28 -12.00 -10.33
CA MET A 94 -12.71 -11.93 -10.52
C MET A 94 -13.36 -13.30 -10.19
N VAL A 95 -14.30 -13.29 -9.25
CA VAL A 95 -15.11 -14.46 -8.93
C VAL A 95 -16.33 -14.47 -9.84
N ASN A 96 -17.00 -13.33 -9.94
CA ASN A 96 -18.12 -13.07 -10.86
C ASN A 96 -18.19 -11.56 -11.12
N GLU A 97 -19.22 -11.09 -11.80
CA GLU A 97 -19.37 -9.69 -12.21
C GLU A 97 -19.49 -8.70 -11.02
N THR A 98 -19.86 -9.19 -9.85
CA THR A 98 -20.07 -8.36 -8.66
C THR A 98 -19.15 -8.70 -7.50
N SER A 99 -18.28 -9.68 -7.65
CA SER A 99 -17.40 -10.17 -6.60
C SER A 99 -16.00 -10.41 -7.09
N THR A 100 -15.03 -9.95 -6.31
CA THR A 100 -13.60 -10.08 -6.59
C THR A 100 -12.88 -10.58 -5.34
N LYS A 101 -12.02 -11.56 -5.51
CA LYS A 101 -11.07 -11.97 -4.47
C LYS A 101 -9.88 -11.00 -4.49
N VAL A 102 -9.56 -10.45 -3.33
CA VAL A 102 -8.43 -9.54 -3.16
C VAL A 102 -7.42 -10.18 -2.22
N VAL A 103 -6.17 -10.24 -2.64
CA VAL A 103 -5.05 -10.69 -1.83
C VAL A 103 -4.02 -9.57 -1.75
N TYR A 104 -3.72 -9.14 -0.54
CA TYR A 104 -2.66 -8.17 -0.27
C TYR A 104 -1.48 -8.88 0.35
N THR A 105 -0.30 -8.68 -0.24
CA THR A 105 0.96 -9.23 0.25
C THR A 105 1.92 -8.10 0.54
N TRP A 106 2.54 -8.14 1.71
CA TRP A 106 3.59 -7.22 2.08
C TRP A 106 4.81 -8.00 2.54
N ASN A 107 5.98 -7.56 2.10
CA ASN A 107 7.26 -8.11 2.53
C ASN A 107 8.27 -6.96 2.66
N GLY A 108 8.99 -6.93 3.78
CA GLY A 108 9.96 -5.87 4.02
C GLY A 108 10.50 -5.89 5.44
N GLU A 109 11.41 -4.97 5.73
CA GLU A 109 12.01 -4.77 7.04
C GLU A 109 11.56 -3.44 7.62
N LEU A 110 11.03 -3.46 8.86
CA LEU A 110 10.81 -2.24 9.65
C LEU A 110 12.11 -1.91 10.39
N LEU A 111 12.96 -1.13 9.76
CA LEU A 111 14.23 -0.71 10.32
C LEU A 111 14.06 0.09 11.62
N GLY A 112 15.14 0.23 12.42
CA GLY A 112 15.15 0.95 13.69
C GLY A 112 14.84 0.06 14.89
N ASP A 113 14.57 0.68 16.05
CA ASP A 113 14.31 -0.02 17.31
C ASP A 113 12.90 -0.60 17.36
N PHE A 114 12.68 -1.66 16.58
CA PHE A 114 11.40 -2.37 16.56
C PHE A 114 11.59 -3.77 17.15
N PRO A 115 10.92 -4.12 18.25
CA PRO A 115 11.09 -5.41 18.89
C PRO A 115 10.62 -6.57 17.97
N ASP A 116 11.42 -7.63 17.87
CA ASP A 116 11.10 -8.78 17.02
C ASP A 116 9.74 -9.42 17.36
N TRP A 117 9.37 -9.45 18.64
CA TRP A 117 8.09 -10.01 19.07
C TRP A 117 6.88 -9.19 18.60
N ALA A 118 7.07 -7.89 18.35
CA ALA A 118 6.02 -7.02 17.86
C ALA A 118 5.86 -7.08 16.33
N LEU A 119 6.87 -7.57 15.62
CA LEU A 119 6.93 -7.54 14.17
C LEU A 119 5.81 -8.35 13.53
N THR A 120 5.60 -9.58 13.96
CA THR A 120 4.53 -10.46 13.43
C THR A 120 3.15 -9.83 13.64
N ARG A 121 2.90 -9.28 14.83
CA ARG A 121 1.65 -8.58 15.12
C ARG A 121 1.44 -7.36 14.25
N ALA A 122 2.51 -6.59 14.02
CA ALA A 122 2.46 -5.40 13.16
C ALA A 122 2.11 -5.78 11.72
N TRP A 123 2.67 -6.85 11.21
CA TRP A 123 2.40 -7.34 9.86
C TRP A 123 0.97 -7.86 9.70
N ASP A 124 0.48 -8.66 10.64
CA ASP A 124 -0.89 -9.17 10.61
C ASP A 124 -1.90 -8.02 10.70
N LYS A 125 -1.67 -7.10 11.62
CA LYS A 125 -2.52 -5.93 11.79
C LYS A 125 -2.52 -5.04 10.55
N GLN A 126 -1.36 -4.76 9.99
CA GLN A 126 -1.22 -3.93 8.80
C GLN A 126 -1.94 -4.54 7.60
N GLY A 127 -1.80 -5.84 7.37
CA GLY A 127 -2.47 -6.53 6.28
C GLY A 127 -4.00 -6.46 6.40
N ASN A 128 -4.53 -6.71 7.57
CA ASN A 128 -5.97 -6.62 7.84
C ASN A 128 -6.49 -5.19 7.69
N GLU A 129 -5.78 -4.21 8.25
CA GLU A 129 -6.15 -2.80 8.13
C GLU A 129 -6.18 -2.33 6.67
N MET A 130 -5.22 -2.74 5.85
CA MET A 130 -5.18 -2.37 4.44
C MET A 130 -6.41 -2.88 3.68
N LEU A 131 -6.82 -4.11 3.93
CA LEU A 131 -8.02 -4.70 3.31
C LEU A 131 -9.30 -4.03 3.82
N GLU A 132 -9.41 -3.78 5.12
CA GLU A 132 -10.56 -3.09 5.73
C GLU A 132 -10.72 -1.68 5.17
N TRP A 133 -9.65 -0.89 5.10
CA TRP A 133 -9.70 0.48 4.58
C TRP A 133 -10.02 0.52 3.08
N LEU A 134 -9.54 -0.45 2.32
CA LEU A 134 -9.91 -0.58 0.92
C LEU A 134 -11.41 -0.82 0.78
N GLU A 135 -11.96 -1.74 1.58
CA GLU A 135 -13.39 -2.05 1.57
C GLU A 135 -14.24 -0.86 2.02
N GLU A 136 -13.88 -0.21 3.13
CA GLU A 136 -14.55 1.01 3.60
C GLU A 136 -14.57 2.11 2.54
N SER A 137 -13.45 2.32 1.85
CA SER A 137 -13.35 3.35 0.81
C SER A 137 -14.20 3.00 -0.41
N LEU A 138 -14.28 1.72 -0.78
CA LEU A 138 -15.18 1.25 -1.84
C LEU A 138 -16.65 1.45 -1.46
N GLU A 139 -17.00 1.14 -0.22
CA GLU A 139 -18.36 1.36 0.28
C GLU A 139 -18.74 2.84 0.26
N GLU A 140 -17.82 3.70 0.66
CA GLU A 140 -18.07 5.16 0.67
C GLU A 140 -18.22 5.71 -0.75
N LEU A 141 -17.35 5.28 -1.68
CA LEU A 141 -17.35 5.79 -3.06
C LEU A 141 -18.53 5.26 -3.89
N TYR A 142 -18.96 4.03 -3.63
CA TYR A 142 -19.99 3.34 -4.42
C TYR A 142 -21.25 3.04 -3.61
N LYS A 143 -21.57 3.90 -2.64
CA LYS A 143 -22.88 3.88 -1.98
C LYS A 143 -23.98 4.17 -3.02
N ASP A 144 -24.91 3.24 -3.11
CA ASP A 144 -26.12 3.43 -3.91
C ASP A 144 -27.09 4.41 -3.19
#